data_15799cf52126894afb6e2977285e2445
#
_entry.id   15799cf52126894afb6e2977285e2445
#
_cell.length_a   1.000
_cell.length_b   1.000
_cell.length_c   1.000
_cell.angle_alpha   90.00
_cell.angle_beta   90.00
_cell.angle_gamma   90.00
#
_symmetry.space_group_name_H-M   'P 1'
#
loop_
_entity.id
_entity.type
_entity.pdbx_description
1 polymer ?
#
loop_
_entity_poly.entity_id
_entity_poly.type
_entity_poly.pdbx_seq_one_letter_code
_entity_poly.pdbx_strand_id
1 'polypeptide(L)'
;AAVPRRELGLRTLFNMLGPLTNPAGVKHQVVGVFSQALCRPLAEVLKRLGSQHILVVHSRDGLDEFSLASATHVAELKDGLITEYEVLPEDLGLKSQSLVGLAVESPEASLALIRDALTKRKTEAGQKAADMIALNAGAALYAADLASSLKQGVQLAHDALHTGLAWEKLQELVSFTAVFKEENAG
;
A
#
# COMPACT_ATOMS: atom_id res chain seq x y z
N ALA A 1 20.85 11.66 -7.46
CA ALA A 1 19.82 11.28 -8.48
C ALA A 1 18.47 12.03 -8.31
N ALA A 2 18.19 12.68 -7.17
CA ALA A 2 16.90 13.33 -6.93
C ALA A 2 16.66 14.60 -7.77
N VAL A 3 17.70 15.43 -7.96
CA VAL A 3 17.59 16.69 -8.72
C VAL A 3 17.32 16.45 -10.20
N PRO A 4 18.11 15.63 -10.92
CA PRO A 4 17.84 15.34 -12.33
C PRO A 4 16.45 14.69 -12.56
N ARG A 5 15.96 13.87 -11.62
CA ARG A 5 14.64 13.25 -11.74
C ARG A 5 13.50 14.27 -11.66
N ARG A 6 13.64 15.30 -10.81
CA ARG A 6 12.66 16.38 -10.68
C ARG A 6 12.64 17.27 -11.92
N GLU A 7 13.82 17.58 -12.48
CA GLU A 7 13.95 18.41 -13.68
C GLU A 7 13.41 17.73 -14.94
N LEU A 8 13.63 16.41 -15.07
CA LEU A 8 13.16 15.65 -16.24
C LEU A 8 11.66 15.42 -16.26
N GLY A 9 10.98 15.39 -15.08
CA GLY A 9 9.55 15.16 -14.97
C GLY A 9 9.05 13.83 -15.56
N LEU A 10 9.97 12.95 -15.97
CA LEU A 10 9.66 11.69 -16.63
C LEU A 10 9.71 10.52 -15.66
N ARG A 11 8.77 9.60 -15.79
CA ARG A 11 8.82 8.30 -15.13
C ARG A 11 9.88 7.45 -15.80
N THR A 12 10.91 7.10 -15.08
CA THR A 12 12.09 6.37 -15.60
C THR A 12 12.14 4.96 -15.03
N LEU A 13 13.02 4.11 -15.58
CA LEU A 13 13.34 2.78 -15.07
C LEU A 13 13.64 2.79 -13.56
N PHE A 14 14.25 3.85 -13.04
CA PHE A 14 14.53 4.01 -11.61
C PHE A 14 13.28 3.99 -10.71
N ASN A 15 12.10 4.33 -11.24
CA ASN A 15 10.85 4.24 -10.49
C ASN A 15 10.44 2.78 -10.22
N MET A 16 10.92 1.85 -11.04
CA MET A 16 10.64 0.41 -10.91
C MET A 16 11.72 -0.33 -10.12
N LEU A 17 12.91 0.24 -9.96
CA LEU A 17 14.03 -0.45 -9.29
C LEU A 17 13.90 -0.51 -7.77
N GLY A 18 13.21 0.45 -7.15
CA GLY A 18 13.08 0.52 -5.70
C GLY A 18 12.58 -0.79 -5.07
N PRO A 19 11.44 -1.33 -5.49
CA PRO A 19 10.92 -2.61 -4.97
C PRO A 19 11.84 -3.81 -5.22
N LEU A 20 12.66 -3.75 -6.29
CA LEU A 20 13.56 -4.84 -6.69
C LEU A 20 14.87 -4.85 -5.91
N THR A 21 15.24 -3.73 -5.29
CA THR A 21 16.53 -3.53 -4.63
C THR A 21 16.41 -3.35 -3.12
N ASN A 22 15.32 -3.81 -2.52
CA ASN A 22 15.10 -3.72 -1.08
C ASN A 22 16.20 -4.50 -0.31
N PRO A 23 17.04 -3.82 0.50
CA PRO A 23 18.15 -4.46 1.19
C PRO A 23 17.71 -5.48 2.26
N ALA A 24 16.46 -5.42 2.71
CA ALA A 24 15.90 -6.40 3.63
C ALA A 24 15.65 -7.77 2.99
N GLY A 25 15.76 -7.88 1.65
CA GLY A 25 15.57 -9.14 0.94
C GLY A 25 14.20 -9.78 1.18
N VAL A 26 13.17 -8.94 1.29
CA VAL A 26 11.80 -9.37 1.60
C VAL A 26 11.28 -10.36 0.56
N LYS A 27 10.57 -11.39 1.05
CA LYS A 27 9.99 -12.45 0.21
C LYS A 27 8.50 -12.24 -0.05
N HIS A 28 7.87 -11.38 0.72
CA HIS A 28 6.45 -11.08 0.74
C HIS A 28 6.26 -9.57 0.60
N GLN A 29 5.54 -9.10 -0.42
CA GLN A 29 5.31 -7.67 -0.59
C GLN A 29 4.12 -7.37 -1.49
N VAL A 30 3.54 -6.19 -1.31
CA VAL A 30 2.62 -5.55 -2.25
C VAL A 30 3.40 -4.46 -2.96
N VAL A 31 3.34 -4.42 -4.28
CA VAL A 31 4.08 -3.47 -5.12
C VAL A 31 3.10 -2.77 -6.05
N GLY A 32 2.96 -1.47 -5.89
CA GLY A 32 2.21 -0.64 -6.82
C GLY A 32 3.02 -0.24 -8.04
N VAL A 33 2.38 -0.25 -9.20
CA VAL A 33 2.99 0.18 -10.47
C VAL A 33 2.11 1.20 -11.19
N PHE A 34 2.73 2.11 -11.91
CA PHE A 34 2.05 3.20 -12.61
C PHE A 34 1.37 2.79 -13.93
N SER A 35 1.46 1.53 -14.32
CA SER A 35 0.84 0.98 -15.53
C SER A 35 0.54 -0.50 -15.34
N GLN A 36 -0.65 -0.92 -15.75
CA GLN A 36 -1.07 -2.32 -15.73
C GLN A 36 -0.09 -3.23 -16.51
N ALA A 37 0.46 -2.76 -17.63
CA ALA A 37 1.39 -3.52 -18.45
C ALA A 37 2.68 -3.92 -17.68
N LEU A 38 2.96 -3.32 -16.53
CA LEU A 38 4.12 -3.63 -15.69
C LEU A 38 3.82 -4.70 -14.64
N CYS A 39 2.54 -5.00 -14.36
CA CYS A 39 2.19 -5.92 -13.26
C CYS A 39 2.84 -7.29 -13.46
N ARG A 40 2.56 -7.96 -14.55
CA ARG A 40 3.10 -9.29 -14.83
C ARG A 40 4.63 -9.32 -15.01
N PRO A 41 5.24 -8.43 -15.82
CA PRO A 41 6.71 -8.41 -15.96
C PRO A 41 7.43 -8.21 -14.63
N LEU A 42 6.92 -7.34 -13.75
CA LEU A 42 7.54 -7.11 -12.44
C LEU A 42 7.39 -8.33 -11.52
N ALA A 43 6.24 -8.99 -11.53
CA ALA A 43 6.03 -10.23 -10.78
C ALA A 43 6.99 -11.33 -11.26
N GLU A 44 7.26 -11.43 -12.57
CA GLU A 44 8.23 -12.39 -13.12
C GLU A 44 9.67 -12.08 -12.67
N VAL A 45 10.06 -10.80 -12.63
CA VAL A 45 11.36 -10.40 -12.12
C VAL A 45 11.50 -10.72 -10.64
N LEU A 46 10.51 -10.38 -9.82
CA LEU A 46 10.49 -10.67 -8.39
C LEU A 46 10.54 -12.18 -8.11
N LYS A 47 9.84 -13.00 -8.90
CA LYS A 47 9.95 -14.45 -8.84
C LYS A 47 11.38 -14.92 -9.07
N ARG A 48 12.08 -14.41 -10.09
CA ARG A 48 13.48 -14.74 -10.38
C ARG A 48 14.43 -14.28 -9.28
N LEU A 49 14.10 -13.19 -8.56
CA LEU A 49 14.82 -12.72 -7.40
C LEU A 49 14.51 -13.51 -6.11
N GLY A 50 13.66 -14.54 -6.20
CA GLY A 50 13.36 -15.46 -5.12
C GLY A 50 12.27 -14.98 -4.16
N SER A 51 11.40 -14.07 -4.59
CA SER A 51 10.18 -13.73 -3.87
C SER A 51 9.22 -14.93 -3.83
N GLN A 52 8.37 -15.00 -2.81
CA GLN A 52 7.49 -16.13 -2.54
C GLN A 52 6.01 -15.80 -2.71
N HIS A 53 5.55 -14.68 -2.13
CA HIS A 53 4.17 -14.21 -2.25
C HIS A 53 4.17 -12.71 -2.50
N ILE A 54 3.79 -12.30 -3.71
CA ILE A 54 3.83 -10.91 -4.18
C ILE A 54 2.52 -10.57 -4.84
N LEU A 55 2.03 -9.37 -4.56
CA LEU A 55 0.95 -8.73 -5.32
C LEU A 55 1.53 -7.51 -6.04
N VAL A 56 1.56 -7.53 -7.36
CA VAL A 56 1.87 -6.33 -8.17
C VAL A 56 0.56 -5.76 -8.68
N VAL A 57 0.28 -4.50 -8.34
CA VAL A 57 -1.05 -3.92 -8.49
C VAL A 57 -1.05 -2.61 -9.27
N HIS A 58 -2.13 -2.39 -10.01
CA HIS A 58 -2.45 -1.15 -10.68
C HIS A 58 -3.96 -0.98 -10.78
N SER A 59 -4.49 0.13 -10.30
CA SER A 59 -5.92 0.39 -10.37
C SER A 59 -6.31 1.08 -11.68
N ARG A 60 -7.53 0.82 -12.16
CA ARG A 60 -8.05 1.40 -13.40
C ARG A 60 -8.19 2.92 -13.38
N ASP A 61 -8.28 3.53 -12.18
CA ASP A 61 -8.28 4.99 -11.99
C ASP A 61 -6.87 5.61 -11.98
N GLY A 62 -5.83 4.78 -12.14
CA GLY A 62 -4.44 5.21 -12.26
C GLY A 62 -3.65 5.17 -10.96
N LEU A 63 -4.24 4.74 -9.84
CA LEU A 63 -3.49 4.54 -8.60
C LEU A 63 -2.56 3.33 -8.70
N ASP A 64 -1.40 3.46 -8.10
CA ASP A 64 -0.45 2.37 -7.86
C ASP A 64 -0.73 1.65 -6.51
N GLU A 65 -2.02 1.52 -6.17
CA GLU A 65 -2.55 0.88 -4.97
C GLU A 65 -3.88 0.20 -5.29
N PHE A 66 -4.43 -0.60 -4.35
CA PHE A 66 -5.82 -0.99 -4.40
C PHE A 66 -6.69 0.25 -4.20
N SER A 67 -7.65 0.50 -5.11
CA SER A 67 -8.52 1.66 -5.06
C SER A 67 -9.90 1.33 -4.51
N LEU A 68 -10.47 2.29 -3.77
CA LEU A 68 -11.90 2.25 -3.39
C LEU A 68 -12.82 2.69 -4.53
N ALA A 69 -12.30 3.35 -5.57
CA ALA A 69 -13.12 3.95 -6.62
C ALA A 69 -13.25 3.08 -7.88
N SER A 70 -12.40 2.08 -8.04
CA SER A 70 -12.36 1.29 -9.26
C SER A 70 -11.77 -0.11 -9.05
N ALA A 71 -11.89 -0.96 -10.06
CA ALA A 71 -11.22 -2.24 -10.09
C ALA A 71 -9.70 -2.07 -10.08
N THR A 72 -9.02 -2.94 -9.35
CA THR A 72 -7.56 -3.05 -9.31
C THR A 72 -7.12 -4.32 -10.00
N HIS A 73 -6.25 -4.18 -10.99
CA HIS A 73 -5.59 -5.30 -11.64
C HIS A 73 -4.45 -5.80 -10.75
N VAL A 74 -4.37 -7.11 -10.59
CA VAL A 74 -3.38 -7.79 -9.74
C VAL A 74 -2.65 -8.83 -10.55
N ALA A 75 -1.32 -8.81 -10.51
CA ALA A 75 -0.47 -9.95 -10.88
C ALA A 75 0.08 -10.54 -9.59
N GLU A 76 -0.43 -11.70 -9.19
CA GLU A 76 -0.06 -12.39 -7.97
C GLU A 76 0.96 -13.49 -8.27
N LEU A 77 2.09 -13.45 -7.59
CA LEU A 77 3.00 -14.57 -7.45
C LEU A 77 2.69 -15.29 -6.13
N LYS A 78 2.30 -16.53 -6.22
CA LYS A 78 2.10 -17.42 -5.06
C LYS A 78 2.42 -18.85 -5.45
N ASP A 79 3.06 -19.60 -4.55
CA ASP A 79 3.44 -21.01 -4.77
C ASP A 79 4.19 -21.24 -6.11
N GLY A 80 5.01 -20.27 -6.51
CA GLY A 80 5.78 -20.30 -7.75
C GLY A 80 4.97 -20.07 -9.03
N LEU A 81 3.67 -19.78 -8.93
CA LEU A 81 2.80 -19.47 -10.05
C LEU A 81 2.49 -17.97 -10.09
N ILE A 82 2.32 -17.42 -11.30
CA ILE A 82 1.85 -16.06 -11.49
C ILE A 82 0.48 -16.11 -12.12
N THR A 83 -0.52 -15.58 -11.42
CA THR A 83 -1.90 -15.42 -11.87
C THR A 83 -2.26 -13.95 -11.99
N GLU A 84 -3.14 -13.62 -12.93
CA GLU A 84 -3.63 -12.27 -13.10
C GLU A 84 -5.15 -12.25 -12.96
N TYR A 85 -5.66 -11.27 -12.22
CA TYR A 85 -7.07 -11.08 -11.98
C TYR A 85 -7.39 -9.62 -11.66
N GLU A 86 -8.67 -9.28 -11.60
CA GLU A 86 -9.14 -7.98 -11.13
C GLU A 86 -9.93 -8.15 -9.84
N VAL A 87 -9.86 -7.13 -9.00
CA VAL A 87 -10.55 -7.07 -7.71
C VAL A 87 -11.30 -5.75 -7.60
N LEU A 88 -12.58 -5.83 -7.25
CA LEU A 88 -13.40 -4.70 -6.88
C LEU A 88 -13.42 -4.54 -5.34
N PRO A 89 -13.65 -3.34 -4.81
CA PRO A 89 -13.84 -3.15 -3.36
C PRO A 89 -14.93 -4.07 -2.78
N GLU A 90 -16.01 -4.29 -3.53
CA GLU A 90 -17.13 -5.15 -3.14
C GLU A 90 -16.74 -6.61 -2.94
N ASP A 91 -15.80 -7.13 -3.72
CA ASP A 91 -15.29 -8.50 -3.58
C ASP A 91 -14.62 -8.70 -2.21
N LEU A 92 -14.09 -7.60 -1.65
CA LEU A 92 -13.38 -7.54 -0.37
C LEU A 92 -14.27 -7.11 0.80
N GLY A 93 -15.56 -6.86 0.53
CA GLY A 93 -16.55 -6.49 1.55
C GLY A 93 -16.61 -4.99 1.84
N LEU A 94 -16.01 -4.16 1.00
CA LEU A 94 -16.09 -2.69 1.05
C LEU A 94 -17.07 -2.18 0.00
N LYS A 95 -17.57 -0.96 0.19
CA LYS A 95 -18.36 -0.28 -0.84
C LYS A 95 -17.42 0.54 -1.71
N SER A 96 -17.68 0.54 -3.03
CA SER A 96 -17.02 1.51 -3.92
C SER A 96 -17.35 2.94 -3.48
N GLN A 97 -16.32 3.77 -3.43
CA GLN A 97 -16.40 5.16 -2.97
C GLN A 97 -15.52 6.03 -3.85
N SER A 98 -16.00 7.24 -4.15
CA SER A 98 -15.17 8.26 -4.79
C SER A 98 -13.96 8.62 -3.92
N LEU A 99 -12.81 8.86 -4.53
CA LEU A 99 -11.59 9.31 -3.85
C LEU A 99 -11.62 10.81 -3.47
N VAL A 100 -12.69 11.52 -3.79
CA VAL A 100 -12.87 12.92 -3.38
C VAL A 100 -12.77 13.05 -1.87
N GLY A 101 -11.93 13.99 -1.42
CA GLY A 101 -11.65 14.24 0.00
C GLY A 101 -10.45 13.46 0.57
N LEU A 102 -9.81 12.58 -0.22
CA LEU A 102 -8.57 11.91 0.18
C LEU A 102 -7.30 12.64 -0.28
N ALA A 103 -7.41 13.47 -1.33
CA ALA A 103 -6.29 14.29 -1.76
C ALA A 103 -6.00 15.38 -0.73
N VAL A 104 -4.73 15.55 -0.38
CA VAL A 104 -4.23 16.50 0.60
C VAL A 104 -3.07 17.29 0.00
N GLU A 105 -2.93 18.56 0.38
CA GLU A 105 -1.95 19.47 -0.23
C GLU A 105 -0.72 19.71 0.68
N SER A 106 -0.75 19.24 1.92
CA SER A 106 0.36 19.41 2.86
C SER A 106 0.59 18.20 3.75
N PRO A 107 1.81 18.05 4.31
CA PRO A 107 2.10 17.01 5.31
C PRO A 107 1.20 17.12 6.55
N GLU A 108 0.84 18.32 6.97
CA GLU A 108 -0.01 18.57 8.13
C GLU A 108 -1.45 18.10 7.88
N ALA A 109 -1.98 18.39 6.68
CA ALA A 109 -3.28 17.91 6.26
C ALA A 109 -3.30 16.38 6.15
N SER A 110 -2.22 15.80 5.60
CA SER A 110 -2.04 14.34 5.53
C SER A 110 -2.03 13.72 6.93
N LEU A 111 -1.24 14.27 7.87
CA LEU A 111 -1.20 13.79 9.25
C LEU A 111 -2.55 13.87 9.93
N ALA A 112 -3.29 14.97 9.72
CA ALA A 112 -4.62 15.15 10.30
C ALA A 112 -5.61 14.08 9.79
N LEU A 113 -5.60 13.81 8.49
CA LEU A 113 -6.43 12.79 7.88
C LEU A 113 -6.06 11.38 8.36
N ILE A 114 -4.76 11.04 8.39
CA ILE A 114 -4.27 9.77 8.91
C ILE A 114 -4.66 9.58 10.38
N ARG A 115 -4.50 10.62 11.20
CA ARG A 115 -4.89 10.58 12.61
C ARG A 115 -6.39 10.32 12.77
N ASP A 116 -7.23 10.98 11.99
CA ASP A 116 -8.68 10.74 12.04
C ASP A 116 -9.01 9.30 11.60
N ALA A 117 -8.41 8.82 10.52
CA ALA A 117 -8.59 7.46 10.01
C ALA A 117 -8.19 6.37 11.03
N LEU A 118 -7.04 6.56 11.69
CA LEU A 118 -6.49 5.57 12.64
C LEU A 118 -7.08 5.68 14.06
N THR A 119 -7.88 6.73 14.35
CA THR A 119 -8.42 6.91 15.71
C THR A 119 -9.97 7.01 15.72
N LYS A 120 -10.51 8.20 15.61
CA LYS A 120 -11.93 8.47 15.89
C LYS A 120 -12.85 8.40 14.68
N ARG A 121 -12.30 8.54 13.48
CA ARG A 121 -13.05 8.53 12.20
C ARG A 121 -14.29 9.42 12.25
N LYS A 122 -14.09 10.63 12.73
CA LYS A 122 -15.19 11.59 12.95
C LYS A 122 -15.71 12.22 11.66
N THR A 123 -14.84 12.31 10.65
CA THR A 123 -15.19 12.90 9.37
C THR A 123 -15.48 11.82 8.32
N GLU A 124 -16.27 12.17 7.31
CA GLU A 124 -16.49 11.30 6.16
C GLU A 124 -15.16 10.95 5.46
N ALA A 125 -14.27 11.94 5.31
CA ALA A 125 -12.95 11.73 4.74
C ALA A 125 -12.10 10.77 5.60
N GLY A 126 -12.17 10.89 6.94
CA GLY A 126 -11.48 9.99 7.86
C GLY A 126 -11.98 8.54 7.80
N GLN A 127 -13.29 8.36 7.64
CA GLN A 127 -13.86 7.02 7.43
C GLN A 127 -13.41 6.41 6.09
N LYS A 128 -13.48 7.19 5.02
CA LYS A 128 -13.03 6.80 3.69
C LYS A 128 -11.53 6.49 3.66
N ALA A 129 -10.72 7.30 4.34
CA ALA A 129 -9.29 7.05 4.50
C ALA A 129 -9.03 5.76 5.29
N ALA A 130 -9.82 5.45 6.31
CA ALA A 130 -9.72 4.19 7.05
C ALA A 130 -10.03 2.99 6.16
N ASP A 131 -11.06 3.05 5.32
CA ASP A 131 -11.39 2.01 4.36
C ASP A 131 -10.25 1.81 3.33
N MET A 132 -9.66 2.91 2.82
CA MET A 132 -8.52 2.84 1.90
C MET A 132 -7.28 2.22 2.56
N ILE A 133 -7.00 2.58 3.81
CA ILE A 133 -5.92 1.98 4.61
C ILE A 133 -6.19 0.49 4.84
N ALA A 134 -7.42 0.12 5.24
CA ALA A 134 -7.77 -1.28 5.49
C ALA A 134 -7.64 -2.13 4.22
N LEU A 135 -8.03 -1.59 3.07
CA LEU A 135 -7.94 -2.25 1.78
C LEU A 135 -6.48 -2.62 1.45
N ASN A 136 -5.58 -1.66 1.53
CA ASN A 136 -4.17 -1.86 1.20
C ASN A 136 -3.39 -2.60 2.30
N ALA A 137 -3.68 -2.35 3.57
CA ALA A 137 -3.12 -3.14 4.68
C ALA A 137 -3.59 -4.60 4.64
N GLY A 138 -4.85 -4.83 4.28
CA GLY A 138 -5.40 -6.17 4.09
C GLY A 138 -4.67 -6.95 2.99
N ALA A 139 -4.33 -6.29 1.89
CA ALA A 139 -3.51 -6.89 0.84
C ALA A 139 -2.09 -7.25 1.35
N ALA A 140 -1.50 -6.39 2.19
CA ALA A 140 -0.20 -6.66 2.82
C ALA A 140 -0.28 -7.85 3.80
N LEU A 141 -1.35 -7.95 4.59
CA LEU A 141 -1.58 -9.10 5.48
C LEU A 141 -1.74 -10.41 4.71
N TYR A 142 -2.44 -10.36 3.58
CA TYR A 142 -2.58 -11.52 2.69
C TYR A 142 -1.24 -11.91 2.06
N ALA A 143 -0.49 -10.95 1.51
CA ALA A 143 0.84 -11.19 0.96
C ALA A 143 1.83 -11.73 2.01
N ALA A 144 1.66 -11.37 3.28
CA ALA A 144 2.46 -11.88 4.41
C ALA A 144 2.01 -13.27 4.91
N ASP A 145 1.03 -13.90 4.26
CA ASP A 145 0.41 -15.18 4.66
C ASP A 145 -0.22 -15.16 6.06
N LEU A 146 -0.57 -13.97 6.57
CA LEU A 146 -1.30 -13.78 7.82
C LEU A 146 -2.83 -13.87 7.63
N ALA A 147 -3.28 -13.89 6.40
CA ALA A 147 -4.66 -14.08 6.00
C ALA A 147 -4.76 -15.10 4.87
N SER A 148 -5.80 -15.90 4.84
CA SER A 148 -6.03 -16.92 3.81
C SER A 148 -6.60 -16.37 2.50
N SER A 149 -7.03 -15.10 2.49
CA SER A 149 -7.57 -14.39 1.33
C SER A 149 -7.44 -12.88 1.49
N LEU A 150 -7.50 -12.14 0.37
CA LEU A 150 -7.55 -10.67 0.40
C LEU A 150 -8.71 -10.16 1.28
N LYS A 151 -9.89 -10.76 1.17
CA LYS A 151 -11.07 -10.38 1.96
C LYS A 151 -10.82 -10.56 3.47
N GLN A 152 -10.23 -11.68 3.87
CA GLN A 152 -9.89 -11.90 5.29
C GLN A 152 -8.82 -10.90 5.74
N GLY A 153 -7.84 -10.59 4.89
CA GLY A 153 -6.84 -9.57 5.18
C GLY A 153 -7.46 -8.20 5.45
N VAL A 154 -8.43 -7.78 4.64
CA VAL A 154 -9.18 -6.53 4.85
C VAL A 154 -9.96 -6.54 6.17
N GLN A 155 -10.59 -7.66 6.53
CA GLN A 155 -11.27 -7.79 7.81
C GLN A 155 -10.31 -7.63 9.00
N LEU A 156 -9.16 -8.31 8.96
CA LEU A 156 -8.13 -8.19 10.00
C LEU A 156 -7.57 -6.75 10.10
N ALA A 157 -7.41 -6.07 8.97
CA ALA A 157 -6.98 -4.67 8.95
C ALA A 157 -8.03 -3.75 9.59
N HIS A 158 -9.31 -3.96 9.30
CA HIS A 158 -10.40 -3.24 9.96
C HIS A 158 -10.42 -3.47 11.47
N ASP A 159 -10.24 -4.69 11.92
CA ASP A 159 -10.20 -5.02 13.35
C ASP A 159 -9.03 -4.29 14.04
N ALA A 160 -7.84 -4.27 13.41
CA ALA A 160 -6.68 -3.54 13.93
C ALA A 160 -6.93 -2.02 14.01
N LEU A 161 -7.65 -1.45 13.03
CA LEU A 161 -8.04 -0.05 13.05
C LEU A 161 -9.07 0.24 14.15
N HIS A 162 -10.02 -0.67 14.40
CA HIS A 162 -11.06 -0.50 15.43
C HIS A 162 -10.52 -0.59 16.85
N THR A 163 -9.52 -1.44 17.08
CA THR A 163 -8.90 -1.60 18.40
C THR A 163 -7.90 -0.50 18.75
N GLY A 164 -7.52 0.35 17.78
CA GLY A 164 -6.53 1.42 17.98
C GLY A 164 -5.06 0.97 17.87
N LEU A 165 -4.81 -0.32 17.67
CA LEU A 165 -3.45 -0.89 17.57
C LEU A 165 -2.63 -0.26 16.44
N ALA A 166 -3.27 0.11 15.32
CA ALA A 166 -2.60 0.77 14.20
C ALA A 166 -2.05 2.15 14.59
N TRP A 167 -2.81 2.92 15.39
CA TRP A 167 -2.34 4.22 15.89
C TRP A 167 -1.21 4.06 16.90
N GLU A 168 -1.32 3.13 17.83
CA GLU A 168 -0.25 2.81 18.79
C GLU A 168 1.04 2.44 18.07
N LYS A 169 0.96 1.58 17.04
CA LYS A 169 2.13 1.18 16.26
C LYS A 169 2.78 2.35 15.51
N LEU A 170 1.99 3.29 15.00
CA LEU A 170 2.52 4.51 14.38
C LEU A 170 3.26 5.36 15.42
N GLN A 171 2.72 5.50 16.64
CA GLN A 171 3.38 6.25 17.71
C GLN A 171 4.68 5.59 18.18
N GLU A 172 4.72 4.27 18.27
CA GLU A 172 5.95 3.52 18.54
C GLU A 172 7.03 3.81 17.48
N LEU A 173 6.66 3.79 16.18
CA LEU A 173 7.57 4.13 15.09
C LEU A 173 8.10 5.55 15.20
N VAL A 174 7.23 6.52 15.49
CA VAL A 174 7.62 7.92 15.70
C VAL A 174 8.61 8.04 16.85
N SER A 175 8.33 7.40 17.98
CA SER A 175 9.21 7.41 19.17
C SER A 175 10.56 6.75 18.87
N PHE A 176 10.55 5.62 18.19
CA PHE A 176 11.78 4.91 17.82
C PHE A 176 12.67 5.75 16.89
N THR A 177 12.07 6.38 15.87
CA THR A 177 12.83 7.16 14.90
C THR A 177 13.31 8.52 15.44
N ALA A 178 12.69 9.05 16.49
CA ALA A 178 13.12 10.30 17.14
C ALA A 178 14.53 10.19 17.72
N VAL A 179 14.92 9.03 18.22
CA VAL A 179 16.26 8.78 18.80
C VAL A 179 17.38 9.07 17.79
N PHE A 180 17.17 8.70 16.51
CA PHE A 180 18.18 8.92 15.46
C PHE A 180 18.30 10.39 15.02
N LYS A 181 17.34 11.25 15.35
CA LYS A 181 17.46 12.69 15.09
C LYS A 181 18.39 13.37 16.08
N GLU A 182 18.39 12.92 17.33
CA GLU A 182 19.24 13.47 18.38
C GLU A 182 20.70 13.09 18.16
N GLU A 183 20.98 11.86 17.71
CA GLU A 183 22.33 11.39 17.40
C GLU A 183 22.98 12.11 16.19
N ASN A 184 22.17 12.60 15.23
CA ASN A 184 22.68 13.32 14.05
C ASN A 184 22.74 14.84 14.23
N ALA A 185 22.33 15.37 15.37
CA ALA A 185 22.35 16.80 15.70
C ALA A 185 23.54 17.20 16.58
N GLY A 186 24.41 16.28 17.00
CA GLY A 186 25.64 16.47 17.75
C GLY A 186 26.85 16.22 16.86
#